data_d268a779e234c65ea763cd1793daa04d
#
_entry.id   d268a779e234c65ea763cd1793daa04d
#
_cell.length_a   1.000
_cell.length_b   1.000
_cell.length_c   1.000
_cell.angle_alpha   90.00
_cell.angle_beta   90.00
_cell.angle_gamma   90.00
#
_symmetry.space_group_name_H-M   'P 1'
#
loop_
_entity.id
_entity.type
_entity.pdbx_description
1 polymer ?
#
loop_
_entity_poly.entity_id
_entity_poly.type
_entity_poly.pdbx_seq_one_letter_code
_entity_poly.pdbx_strand_id
1 'polypeptide(L)'
;MSGRFGSMVMDGRTRATSTAIALLLLSSTLVGCSGLSSTTPHAKISSDQQQINVGETVNFDARESSTPEPTFIDEYRWDFGDGQTRETKQGIVSHTFESAGDHEVEVSVINDNGEIDRASLTIFVNSPPTIELEMPTYVRAGETARLDASDSTDPEGAAVEFMWDFDLGIDSDGDGEKANDADATSPYVDLIIDNSGNRTGSVSVIDDKGAVSTEVWGLMVVSRTFNVVWEEQHLEFEWSGYLEQGQSHEIIHEPGAGARVMQVNATLTLARDLLPMQWP
;
A
#
# COMPACT_ATOMS: atom_id res chain seq x y z
N MET A 1 0.25 66.74 -24.69
CA MET A 1 -1.06 67.21 -25.02
C MET A 1 -1.97 66.69 -23.91
N SER A 2 -2.19 67.45 -22.90
CA SER A 2 -3.06 68.59 -22.73
C SER A 2 -4.55 68.21 -22.72
N GLY A 3 -5.18 68.41 -21.60
CA GLY A 3 -6.38 69.06 -21.27
C GLY A 3 -7.18 68.37 -20.18
N ARG A 4 -7.16 68.81 -19.01
CA ARG A 4 -7.82 69.93 -18.27
C ARG A 4 -9.29 69.64 -17.89
N PHE A 5 -9.50 69.61 -16.57
CA PHE A 5 -10.33 70.43 -15.70
C PHE A 5 -11.84 70.40 -15.86
N GLY A 6 -12.53 70.36 -14.74
CA GLY A 6 -13.91 70.81 -14.51
C GLY A 6 -14.38 70.56 -13.06
N SER A 7 -13.97 71.44 -12.18
CA SER A 7 -14.54 71.64 -10.85
C SER A 7 -15.90 72.37 -10.98
N MET A 8 -16.91 72.00 -10.19
CA MET A 8 -17.98 72.93 -9.87
C MET A 8 -18.53 72.69 -8.45
N VAL A 9 -18.30 73.67 -7.64
CA VAL A 9 -18.89 73.92 -6.31
C VAL A 9 -20.19 74.68 -6.52
N MET A 10 -21.23 74.36 -5.73
CA MET A 10 -22.28 75.28 -5.24
C MET A 10 -23.01 74.66 -4.07
N ASP A 11 -22.86 75.14 -2.95
CA ASP A 11 -23.41 76.03 -1.95
C ASP A 11 -24.97 76.25 -2.04
N GLY A 12 -25.62 75.99 -0.93
CA GLY A 12 -27.07 76.20 -0.78
C GLY A 12 -27.52 75.96 0.67
N ARG A 13 -27.26 76.98 1.51
CA ARG A 13 -27.86 77.07 2.85
C ARG A 13 -29.39 77.30 2.76
N THR A 14 -30.15 76.54 3.56
CA THR A 14 -31.42 77.08 4.11
C THR A 14 -31.59 76.59 5.58
N ARG A 15 -31.87 77.60 6.39
CA ARG A 15 -32.25 77.56 7.80
C ARG A 15 -33.74 77.26 7.95
N ALA A 16 -34.08 76.66 9.04
CA ALA A 16 -35.16 76.84 9.99
C ALA A 16 -35.78 75.51 10.38
N THR A 17 -36.27 75.22 11.53
CA THR A 17 -36.66 75.90 12.75
C THR A 17 -36.89 74.81 13.81
N SER A 18 -36.58 75.11 15.05
CA SER A 18 -36.88 74.35 16.25
C SER A 18 -38.35 74.00 16.41
N THR A 19 -38.66 72.76 16.73
CA THR A 19 -39.81 72.46 17.57
C THR A 19 -39.39 71.34 18.57
N ALA A 20 -39.25 71.76 19.77
CA ALA A 20 -39.02 70.85 20.91
C ALA A 20 -40.34 70.12 21.24
N ILE A 21 -40.38 68.85 21.09
CA ILE A 21 -41.42 67.99 21.68
C ILE A 21 -40.73 67.16 22.75
N ALA A 22 -40.97 67.55 23.97
CA ALA A 22 -40.61 66.76 25.13
C ALA A 22 -41.50 65.51 25.17
N LEU A 23 -40.95 64.34 24.79
CA LEU A 23 -41.61 63.08 24.99
C LEU A 23 -41.07 62.44 26.26
N LEU A 24 -41.93 62.31 27.22
CA LEU A 24 -41.77 61.73 28.51
C LEU A 24 -41.31 60.23 28.29
N LEU A 25 -40.06 59.92 28.63
CA LEU A 25 -39.56 58.59 28.67
C LEU A 25 -40.18 57.87 29.87
N LEU A 26 -41.17 57.01 29.60
CA LEU A 26 -41.47 55.90 30.49
C LEU A 26 -40.25 54.95 30.43
N SER A 27 -39.42 54.94 31.40
CA SER A 27 -38.43 53.91 31.65
C SER A 27 -39.16 52.65 32.05
N SER A 28 -39.57 51.84 31.06
CA SER A 28 -39.77 50.43 31.29
C SER A 28 -38.39 49.81 31.49
N THR A 29 -38.04 49.59 32.75
CA THR A 29 -36.97 48.63 33.09
C THR A 29 -37.39 47.28 32.54
N LEU A 30 -36.95 46.98 31.34
CA LEU A 30 -36.81 45.59 30.93
C LEU A 30 -35.79 44.96 31.91
N VAL A 31 -36.35 44.40 32.95
CA VAL A 31 -35.63 43.44 33.83
C VAL A 31 -35.06 42.42 32.84
N GLY A 32 -33.73 42.31 32.90
CA GLY A 32 -32.94 41.51 32.03
C GLY A 32 -33.52 40.14 31.76
N CYS A 33 -33.58 39.81 30.52
CA CYS A 33 -33.45 38.43 30.14
C CYS A 33 -32.13 38.00 30.78
N SER A 34 -32.19 37.33 31.91
CA SER A 34 -31.09 36.55 32.45
C SER A 34 -30.65 35.68 31.28
N GLY A 35 -29.41 35.85 30.82
CA GLY A 35 -28.86 35.10 29.74
C GLY A 35 -29.23 33.63 29.93
N LEU A 36 -29.91 33.08 28.98
CA LEU A 36 -30.00 31.62 28.87
C LEU A 36 -28.56 31.17 28.81
N SER A 37 -28.07 30.64 29.90
CA SER A 37 -26.77 29.99 29.93
C SER A 37 -26.88 28.89 28.86
N SER A 38 -26.08 28.99 27.84
CA SER A 38 -26.01 27.90 26.86
C SER A 38 -25.67 26.62 27.63
N THR A 39 -26.47 25.58 27.42
CA THR A 39 -26.19 24.24 27.94
C THR A 39 -25.48 23.37 26.90
N THR A 40 -25.10 23.96 25.75
CA THR A 40 -24.39 23.30 24.67
C THR A 40 -23.09 22.66 25.19
N PRO A 41 -22.85 21.40 24.91
CA PRO A 41 -21.60 20.73 25.29
C PRO A 41 -20.38 21.37 24.61
N HIS A 42 -19.22 21.03 25.08
CA HIS A 42 -17.91 21.35 24.52
C HIS A 42 -17.25 20.06 24.09
N ALA A 43 -17.24 19.78 22.80
CA ALA A 43 -16.61 18.60 22.24
C ALA A 43 -15.09 18.75 22.19
N LYS A 44 -14.40 17.67 22.54
CA LYS A 44 -12.95 17.50 22.35
C LYS A 44 -12.69 16.09 21.85
N ILE A 45 -11.69 15.96 20.99
CA ILE A 45 -11.22 14.69 20.45
C ILE A 45 -9.69 14.64 20.47
N SER A 46 -9.15 13.49 20.78
CA SER A 46 -7.73 13.15 20.63
C SER A 46 -7.58 11.73 20.12
N SER A 47 -6.43 11.42 19.56
CA SER A 47 -6.05 10.08 19.12
C SER A 47 -4.67 9.72 19.65
N ASP A 48 -4.38 8.43 19.76
CA ASP A 48 -3.05 7.92 20.11
C ASP A 48 -2.06 8.08 18.94
N GLN A 49 -2.55 8.05 17.70
CA GLN A 49 -1.77 8.24 16.48
C GLN A 49 -2.56 9.11 15.49
N GLN A 50 -1.85 9.89 14.67
CA GLN A 50 -2.43 10.68 13.57
C GLN A 50 -1.88 10.27 12.20
N GLN A 51 -0.90 9.37 12.19
CA GLN A 51 -0.35 8.75 10.99
C GLN A 51 -0.21 7.26 11.27
N ILE A 52 -0.76 6.45 10.38
CA ILE A 52 -0.79 4.97 10.46
C ILE A 52 -0.66 4.39 9.06
N ASN A 53 -0.47 3.08 8.97
CA ASN A 53 -0.59 2.33 7.72
C ASN A 53 -1.99 1.72 7.57
N VAL A 54 -2.39 1.43 6.34
CA VAL A 54 -3.63 0.68 6.05
C VAL A 54 -3.69 -0.60 6.87
N GLY A 55 -4.85 -0.86 7.48
CA GLY A 55 -5.09 -2.02 8.35
C GLY A 55 -4.71 -1.82 9.81
N GLU A 56 -4.10 -0.68 10.18
CA GLU A 56 -3.79 -0.38 11.57
C GLU A 56 -4.99 0.25 12.31
N THR A 57 -4.98 0.12 13.63
CA THR A 57 -6.07 0.57 14.50
C THR A 57 -5.66 1.79 15.29
N VAL A 58 -6.50 2.83 15.25
CA VAL A 58 -6.35 4.05 16.06
C VAL A 58 -7.35 4.05 17.23
N ASN A 59 -6.91 4.50 18.39
CA ASN A 59 -7.75 4.71 19.55
C ASN A 59 -8.07 6.19 19.71
N PHE A 60 -9.36 6.52 19.76
CA PHE A 60 -9.87 7.87 19.92
C PHE A 60 -10.41 8.07 21.32
N ASP A 61 -10.18 9.28 21.88
CA ASP A 61 -10.61 9.67 23.20
C ASP A 61 -11.28 11.05 23.16
N ALA A 62 -12.55 11.09 23.54
CA ALA A 62 -13.35 12.31 23.69
C ALA A 62 -13.75 12.59 25.14
N ARG A 63 -13.15 11.91 26.13
CA ARG A 63 -13.51 12.07 27.55
C ARG A 63 -13.17 13.43 28.13
N GLU A 64 -12.33 14.23 27.46
CA GLU A 64 -12.11 15.63 27.82
C GLU A 64 -13.25 16.56 27.40
N SER A 65 -14.26 16.05 26.68
CA SER A 65 -15.46 16.80 26.39
C SER A 65 -16.24 17.10 27.67
N SER A 66 -16.93 18.22 27.70
CA SER A 66 -17.68 18.68 28.88
C SER A 66 -19.02 19.25 28.49
N THR A 67 -19.95 19.33 29.43
CA THR A 67 -21.21 20.05 29.28
C THR A 67 -21.47 20.89 30.52
N PRO A 68 -22.12 22.09 30.42
CA PRO A 68 -22.44 22.92 31.56
C PRO A 68 -23.45 22.23 32.50
N GLU A 69 -23.29 22.44 33.81
CA GLU A 69 -24.29 21.97 34.77
C GLU A 69 -25.64 22.67 34.60
N PRO A 70 -26.77 21.97 34.81
CA PRO A 70 -26.90 20.64 35.37
C PRO A 70 -26.94 19.47 34.36
N THR A 71 -26.56 19.72 33.10
CA THR A 71 -26.57 18.70 32.03
C THR A 71 -25.40 17.72 32.17
N PHE A 72 -25.54 16.53 31.56
CA PHE A 72 -24.50 15.53 31.45
C PHE A 72 -24.41 15.03 30.03
N ILE A 73 -23.24 14.53 29.61
CA ILE A 73 -23.05 13.94 28.29
C ILE A 73 -23.77 12.60 28.28
N ASP A 74 -24.73 12.46 27.35
CA ASP A 74 -25.51 11.24 27.21
C ASP A 74 -24.92 10.30 26.15
N GLU A 75 -24.34 10.84 25.05
CA GLU A 75 -23.90 10.02 23.91
C GLU A 75 -22.75 10.71 23.16
N TYR A 76 -21.89 9.85 22.59
CA TYR A 76 -20.87 10.20 21.61
C TYR A 76 -21.15 9.48 20.30
N ARG A 77 -21.28 10.22 19.20
CA ARG A 77 -21.40 9.69 17.85
C ARG A 77 -20.14 9.98 17.07
N TRP A 78 -19.55 8.92 16.55
CA TRP A 78 -18.31 8.95 15.82
C TRP A 78 -18.58 8.74 14.33
N ASP A 79 -18.00 9.60 13.51
CA ASP A 79 -17.85 9.42 12.06
C ASP A 79 -16.36 9.34 11.77
N PHE A 80 -15.91 8.24 11.15
CA PHE A 80 -14.49 8.01 10.92
C PHE A 80 -14.00 8.55 9.58
N GLY A 81 -14.87 9.18 8.78
CA GLY A 81 -14.51 9.74 7.48
C GLY A 81 -14.31 8.71 6.36
N ASP A 82 -14.44 7.42 6.66
CA ASP A 82 -14.38 6.29 5.73
C ASP A 82 -15.77 5.70 5.41
N GLY A 83 -16.82 6.37 5.85
CA GLY A 83 -18.21 5.95 5.71
C GLY A 83 -18.70 5.05 6.86
N GLN A 84 -17.85 4.74 7.83
CA GLN A 84 -18.24 4.01 9.03
C GLN A 84 -18.54 4.98 10.19
N THR A 85 -19.52 4.61 11.00
CA THR A 85 -19.94 5.38 12.17
C THR A 85 -20.12 4.48 13.37
N ARG A 86 -19.99 5.03 14.59
CA ARG A 86 -20.25 4.29 15.84
C ARG A 86 -20.83 5.21 16.90
N GLU A 87 -21.66 4.64 17.77
CA GLU A 87 -22.19 5.31 18.94
C GLU A 87 -21.61 4.69 20.22
N THR A 88 -21.20 5.52 21.16
CA THR A 88 -20.68 5.07 22.47
C THR A 88 -21.20 5.94 23.60
N LYS A 89 -21.19 5.39 24.82
CA LYS A 89 -21.53 6.13 26.04
C LYS A 89 -20.30 6.55 26.85
N GLN A 90 -19.13 6.04 26.51
CA GLN A 90 -17.92 6.17 27.34
C GLN A 90 -16.90 7.17 26.77
N GLY A 91 -17.14 7.74 25.59
CA GLY A 91 -16.24 8.71 24.95
C GLY A 91 -14.91 8.14 24.47
N ILE A 92 -14.81 6.83 24.33
CA ILE A 92 -13.65 6.14 23.76
C ILE A 92 -14.09 5.15 22.69
N VAL A 93 -13.28 5.03 21.64
CA VAL A 93 -13.53 4.09 20.54
C VAL A 93 -12.22 3.73 19.85
N SER A 94 -12.14 2.52 19.33
CA SER A 94 -11.05 2.10 18.43
C SER A 94 -11.62 1.86 17.04
N HIS A 95 -10.87 2.26 16.00
CA HIS A 95 -11.24 2.08 14.61
C HIS A 95 -10.04 1.66 13.79
N THR A 96 -10.26 0.76 12.82
CA THR A 96 -9.26 0.28 11.86
C THR A 96 -9.58 0.87 10.49
N PHE A 97 -8.60 1.52 9.86
CA PHE A 97 -8.76 2.11 8.54
C PHE A 97 -8.27 1.15 7.46
N GLU A 98 -9.18 0.77 6.56
CA GLU A 98 -8.92 -0.19 5.47
C GLU A 98 -8.57 0.50 4.13
N SER A 99 -8.60 1.83 4.09
CA SER A 99 -8.28 2.62 2.90
C SER A 99 -7.31 3.74 3.22
N ALA A 100 -6.38 3.97 2.31
CA ALA A 100 -5.40 5.04 2.42
C ALA A 100 -6.02 6.43 2.17
N GLY A 101 -5.29 7.45 2.60
CA GLY A 101 -5.63 8.86 2.46
C GLY A 101 -5.92 9.56 3.76
N ASP A 102 -6.35 10.81 3.65
CA ASP A 102 -6.76 11.63 4.80
C ASP A 102 -8.20 11.31 5.19
N HIS A 103 -8.40 10.89 6.43
CA HIS A 103 -9.72 10.64 7.02
C HIS A 103 -10.00 11.69 8.10
N GLU A 104 -11.03 12.52 7.87
CA GLU A 104 -11.51 13.46 8.89
C GLU A 104 -12.44 12.72 9.86
N VAL A 105 -11.93 12.47 11.07
CA VAL A 105 -12.69 11.82 12.13
C VAL A 105 -13.41 12.89 12.94
N GLU A 106 -14.75 12.81 13.01
CA GLU A 106 -15.59 13.71 13.78
C GLU A 106 -16.24 12.96 14.96
N VAL A 107 -16.25 13.58 16.11
CA VAL A 107 -17.09 13.18 17.24
C VAL A 107 -18.18 14.22 17.47
N SER A 108 -19.42 13.81 17.49
CA SER A 108 -20.56 14.60 17.98
C SER A 108 -20.83 14.22 19.43
N VAL A 109 -20.73 15.20 20.33
CA VAL A 109 -21.00 15.04 21.77
C VAL A 109 -22.39 15.55 22.05
N ILE A 110 -23.25 14.71 22.61
CA ILE A 110 -24.67 14.99 22.82
C ILE A 110 -24.97 14.94 24.31
N ASN A 111 -25.60 15.98 24.82
CA ASN A 111 -26.04 16.02 26.21
C ASN A 111 -27.47 15.49 26.39
N ASP A 112 -27.92 15.35 27.63
CA ASP A 112 -29.26 14.85 27.99
C ASP A 112 -30.41 15.79 27.58
N ASN A 113 -30.13 17.03 27.20
CA ASN A 113 -31.09 17.94 26.56
C ASN A 113 -31.15 17.79 25.02
N GLY A 114 -30.30 16.96 24.43
CA GLY A 114 -30.18 16.75 22.99
C GLY A 114 -29.41 17.84 22.26
N GLU A 115 -28.70 18.72 22.97
CA GLU A 115 -27.80 19.69 22.36
C GLU A 115 -26.50 19.01 21.95
N ILE A 116 -25.90 19.48 20.86
CA ILE A 116 -24.77 18.83 20.22
C ILE A 116 -23.65 19.83 19.98
N ASP A 117 -22.43 19.40 20.22
CA ASP A 117 -21.22 20.05 19.72
C ASP A 117 -20.32 19.02 19.05
N ARG A 118 -19.41 19.46 18.17
CA ARG A 118 -18.55 18.60 17.37
C ARG A 118 -17.11 19.01 17.47
N ALA A 119 -16.25 18.00 17.39
CA ALA A 119 -14.81 18.18 17.23
C ALA A 119 -14.29 17.18 16.21
N SER A 120 -13.32 17.58 15.39
CA SER A 120 -12.69 16.70 14.41
C SER A 120 -11.18 16.74 14.51
N LEU A 121 -10.55 15.69 13.99
CA LEU A 121 -9.12 15.61 13.70
C LEU A 121 -8.93 14.77 12.43
N THR A 122 -7.77 14.93 11.79
CA THR A 122 -7.44 14.15 10.60
C THR A 122 -6.49 13.02 10.96
N ILE A 123 -6.77 11.83 10.45
CA ILE A 123 -5.86 10.68 10.44
C ILE A 123 -5.36 10.49 9.02
N PHE A 124 -4.06 10.52 8.83
CA PHE A 124 -3.42 10.15 7.59
C PHE A 124 -3.14 8.64 7.58
N VAL A 125 -3.69 7.93 6.60
CA VAL A 125 -3.52 6.50 6.41
C VAL A 125 -2.64 6.26 5.19
N ASN A 126 -1.47 5.72 5.40
CA ASN A 126 -0.44 5.47 4.41
C ASN A 126 -0.65 4.12 3.71
N SER A 127 -0.45 4.07 2.38
CA SER A 127 -0.35 2.81 1.65
C SER A 127 1.10 2.36 1.55
N PRO A 128 1.38 1.05 1.60
CA PRO A 128 2.72 0.57 1.27
C PRO A 128 3.01 0.75 -0.22
N PRO A 129 4.29 0.85 -0.61
CA PRO A 129 4.71 0.95 -2.01
C PRO A 129 4.25 -0.23 -2.86
N THR A 130 4.10 0.01 -4.16
CA THR A 130 3.86 -1.03 -5.16
C THR A 130 5.17 -1.39 -5.83
N ILE A 131 5.53 -2.69 -5.80
CA ILE A 131 6.74 -3.20 -6.43
C ILE A 131 6.45 -3.52 -7.90
N GLU A 132 7.34 -3.05 -8.78
CA GLU A 132 7.41 -3.43 -10.18
C GLU A 132 8.81 -4.00 -10.42
N LEU A 133 8.92 -5.34 -10.53
CA LEU A 133 10.19 -6.04 -10.65
C LEU A 133 10.35 -6.63 -12.07
N GLU A 134 11.32 -6.11 -12.83
CA GLU A 134 11.75 -6.68 -14.09
C GLU A 134 13.02 -7.51 -13.90
N MET A 135 12.99 -8.79 -14.30
CA MET A 135 14.14 -9.67 -14.21
C MET A 135 14.07 -10.82 -15.21
N PRO A 136 15.22 -11.39 -15.64
CA PRO A 136 15.24 -12.60 -16.45
C PRO A 136 14.80 -13.81 -15.63
N THR A 137 14.10 -14.75 -16.26
CA THR A 137 13.75 -16.03 -15.62
C THR A 137 14.93 -16.99 -15.51
N TYR A 138 15.94 -16.82 -16.36
CA TYR A 138 17.19 -17.56 -16.31
C TYR A 138 18.36 -16.74 -16.87
N VAL A 139 19.57 -17.09 -16.46
CA VAL A 139 20.82 -16.51 -16.95
C VAL A 139 21.88 -17.62 -17.06
N ARG A 140 22.89 -17.44 -17.90
CA ARG A 140 24.05 -18.35 -17.91
C ARG A 140 25.02 -18.02 -16.81
N ALA A 141 25.65 -19.05 -16.24
CA ALA A 141 26.72 -18.87 -15.30
C ALA A 141 27.84 -17.99 -15.88
N GLY A 142 28.24 -16.96 -15.13
CA GLY A 142 29.20 -15.95 -15.52
C GLY A 142 28.66 -14.81 -16.42
N GLU A 143 27.40 -14.83 -16.82
CA GLU A 143 26.73 -13.71 -17.46
C GLU A 143 26.03 -12.82 -16.43
N THR A 144 25.83 -11.55 -16.77
CA THR A 144 25.13 -10.59 -15.91
C THR A 144 23.61 -10.80 -15.98
N ALA A 145 22.99 -10.97 -14.84
CA ALA A 145 21.55 -10.87 -14.65
C ALA A 145 21.21 -9.50 -14.06
N ARG A 146 20.41 -8.70 -14.77
CA ARG A 146 19.88 -7.46 -14.25
C ARG A 146 18.54 -7.71 -13.62
N LEU A 147 18.40 -7.31 -12.36
CA LEU A 147 17.16 -7.21 -11.62
C LEU A 147 16.86 -5.72 -11.45
N ASP A 148 15.70 -5.27 -11.92
CA ASP A 148 15.35 -3.86 -11.98
C ASP A 148 13.99 -3.63 -11.33
N ALA A 149 13.98 -2.88 -10.23
CA ALA A 149 12.78 -2.48 -9.51
C ALA A 149 12.54 -0.96 -9.61
N SER A 150 13.24 -0.26 -10.52
CA SER A 150 13.20 1.20 -10.61
C SER A 150 11.84 1.81 -10.93
N ASP A 151 10.92 1.01 -11.50
CA ASP A 151 9.57 1.44 -11.83
C ASP A 151 8.60 1.26 -10.65
N SER A 152 9.08 0.76 -9.49
CA SER A 152 8.29 0.70 -8.26
C SER A 152 7.90 2.09 -7.79
N THR A 153 6.67 2.23 -7.28
CA THR A 153 6.08 3.52 -6.93
C THR A 153 5.39 3.47 -5.59
N ASP A 154 5.36 4.62 -4.92
CA ASP A 154 4.49 4.87 -3.79
C ASP A 154 3.15 5.42 -4.27
N PRO A 155 1.99 4.88 -3.79
CA PRO A 155 0.67 5.37 -4.19
C PRO A 155 0.40 6.84 -3.85
N GLU A 156 1.01 7.36 -2.80
CA GLU A 156 0.95 8.76 -2.39
C GLU A 156 1.94 9.64 -3.15
N GLY A 157 2.80 9.04 -3.98
CA GLY A 157 3.76 9.72 -4.85
C GLY A 157 5.04 10.14 -4.16
N ALA A 158 5.34 9.58 -3.01
CA ALA A 158 6.61 9.80 -2.31
C ALA A 158 7.79 9.09 -3.00
N ALA A 159 9.00 9.47 -2.64
CA ALA A 159 10.19 8.75 -3.05
C ALA A 159 10.27 7.42 -2.30
N VAL A 160 10.74 6.38 -2.99
CA VAL A 160 10.93 5.06 -2.40
C VAL A 160 12.41 4.72 -2.25
N GLU A 161 12.72 3.94 -1.23
CA GLU A 161 14.03 3.34 -0.99
C GLU A 161 13.99 1.85 -1.30
N PHE A 162 15.13 1.27 -1.69
CA PHE A 162 15.24 -0.12 -2.08
C PHE A 162 16.18 -0.87 -1.14
N MET A 163 15.84 -2.12 -0.86
CA MET A 163 16.67 -3.04 -0.11
C MET A 163 16.62 -4.41 -0.79
N TRP A 164 17.77 -4.91 -1.21
CA TRP A 164 17.90 -6.22 -1.84
C TRP A 164 18.58 -7.19 -0.89
N ASP A 165 18.02 -8.36 -0.79
CA ASP A 165 18.63 -9.54 -0.16
C ASP A 165 18.84 -10.60 -1.26
N PHE A 166 20.08 -11.02 -1.47
CA PHE A 166 20.43 -11.99 -2.52
C PHE A 166 20.44 -13.43 -2.05
N ASP A 167 20.28 -13.68 -0.77
CA ASP A 167 20.30 -15.02 -0.16
C ASP A 167 19.46 -15.09 1.12
N LEU A 168 18.17 -15.35 0.96
CA LEU A 168 17.21 -15.52 2.08
C LEU A 168 17.59 -16.60 3.11
N GLY A 169 18.64 -17.35 2.87
CA GLY A 169 19.11 -18.41 3.77
C GLY A 169 20.19 -17.98 4.75
N ILE A 170 20.82 -16.82 4.52
CA ILE A 170 21.92 -16.29 5.30
C ILE A 170 21.44 -15.09 6.11
N ASP A 171 21.86 -15.00 7.34
CA ASP A 171 21.73 -13.85 8.22
C ASP A 171 23.11 -13.18 8.21
N SER A 172 23.26 -12.16 7.37
CA SER A 172 24.57 -11.54 7.10
C SER A 172 24.92 -10.46 8.11
N ASP A 173 23.93 -9.86 8.78
CA ASP A 173 24.16 -8.85 9.81
C ASP A 173 24.14 -9.44 11.24
N GLY A 174 23.64 -10.67 11.42
CA GLY A 174 23.66 -11.41 12.67
C GLY A 174 22.60 -11.00 13.68
N ASP A 175 21.51 -10.38 13.24
CA ASP A 175 20.41 -9.94 14.11
C ASP A 175 19.38 -11.06 14.38
N GLY A 176 19.42 -12.16 13.64
CA GLY A 176 18.54 -13.31 13.72
C GLY A 176 17.40 -13.30 12.70
N GLU A 177 17.25 -12.25 11.90
CA GLU A 177 16.23 -12.07 10.89
C GLU A 177 16.88 -12.11 9.49
N LYS A 178 16.76 -13.22 8.79
CA LYS A 178 17.43 -13.47 7.51
C LYS A 178 16.84 -12.72 6.31
N ALA A 179 15.67 -12.15 6.45
CA ALA A 179 14.95 -11.53 5.35
C ALA A 179 15.08 -9.99 5.32
N ASN A 180 15.84 -9.42 6.25
CA ASN A 180 16.06 -7.98 6.35
C ASN A 180 17.50 -7.56 6.05
N ASP A 181 18.34 -8.51 5.62
CA ASP A 181 19.74 -8.27 5.26
C ASP A 181 19.85 -7.47 3.96
N ALA A 182 20.43 -6.28 4.04
CA ALA A 182 20.59 -5.40 2.88
C ALA A 182 21.93 -5.64 2.18
N ASP A 183 21.92 -6.43 1.09
CA ASP A 183 23.08 -6.60 0.21
C ASP A 183 23.28 -5.40 -0.75
N ALA A 184 22.18 -4.75 -1.15
CA ALA A 184 22.22 -3.56 -1.99
C ALA A 184 20.99 -2.67 -1.74
N THR A 185 21.13 -1.37 -2.07
CA THR A 185 20.06 -0.36 -1.88
C THR A 185 19.79 0.46 -3.15
N SER A 186 20.29 0.01 -4.28
CA SER A 186 20.04 0.69 -5.57
C SER A 186 18.69 0.27 -6.18
N PRO A 187 18.05 1.09 -7.03
CA PRO A 187 16.80 0.69 -7.68
C PRO A 187 16.93 -0.50 -8.61
N TYR A 188 18.13 -0.84 -9.02
CA TYR A 188 18.45 -2.04 -9.80
C TYR A 188 19.79 -2.62 -9.36
N VAL A 189 20.00 -3.91 -9.65
CA VAL A 189 21.23 -4.63 -9.37
C VAL A 189 21.63 -5.48 -10.57
N ASP A 190 22.94 -5.58 -10.81
CA ASP A 190 23.54 -6.43 -11.82
C ASP A 190 24.30 -7.58 -11.13
N LEU A 191 23.74 -8.78 -11.17
CA LEU A 191 24.30 -9.96 -10.51
C LEU A 191 25.11 -10.79 -11.51
N ILE A 192 26.31 -11.24 -11.10
CA ILE A 192 27.10 -12.22 -11.83
C ILE A 192 27.25 -13.45 -10.94
N ILE A 193 26.71 -14.58 -11.40
CA ILE A 193 26.67 -15.82 -10.63
C ILE A 193 27.40 -16.91 -11.42
N ASP A 194 28.51 -17.40 -10.89
CA ASP A 194 29.37 -18.36 -11.59
C ASP A 194 28.89 -19.82 -11.50
N ASN A 195 28.10 -20.15 -10.48
CA ASN A 195 27.63 -21.50 -10.24
C ASN A 195 26.18 -21.67 -10.69
N SER A 196 25.90 -22.71 -11.47
CA SER A 196 24.55 -23.07 -11.85
C SER A 196 23.70 -23.53 -10.65
N GLY A 197 22.40 -23.30 -10.76
CA GLY A 197 21.41 -23.65 -9.74
C GLY A 197 20.34 -22.58 -9.61
N ASN A 198 19.37 -22.81 -8.76
CA ASN A 198 18.36 -21.81 -8.44
C ASN A 198 18.92 -20.84 -7.38
N ARG A 199 18.61 -19.58 -7.56
CA ARG A 199 18.85 -18.50 -6.59
C ARG A 199 17.51 -17.90 -6.20
N THR A 200 17.37 -17.56 -4.94
CA THR A 200 16.21 -16.90 -4.40
C THR A 200 16.67 -15.76 -3.51
N GLY A 201 16.04 -14.63 -3.66
CA GLY A 201 16.28 -13.46 -2.84
C GLY A 201 15.00 -12.67 -2.73
N SER A 202 15.09 -11.45 -2.19
CA SER A 202 13.98 -10.53 -2.13
C SER A 202 14.39 -9.12 -2.55
N VAL A 203 13.41 -8.33 -2.89
CA VAL A 203 13.50 -6.87 -2.95
C VAL A 203 12.43 -6.30 -2.05
N SER A 204 12.82 -5.42 -1.16
CA SER A 204 11.92 -4.61 -0.35
C SER A 204 11.97 -3.16 -0.83
N VAL A 205 10.81 -2.57 -0.97
CA VAL A 205 10.62 -1.16 -1.33
C VAL A 205 9.97 -0.47 -0.14
N ILE A 206 10.54 0.64 0.27
CA ILE A 206 10.20 1.34 1.51
C ILE A 206 9.82 2.78 1.13
N ASP A 207 8.72 3.29 1.63
CA ASP A 207 8.30 4.67 1.44
C ASP A 207 8.89 5.62 2.50
N ASP A 208 8.60 6.91 2.35
CA ASP A 208 9.07 7.97 3.26
C ASP A 208 8.37 7.97 4.64
N LYS A 209 7.36 7.11 4.84
CA LYS A 209 6.64 6.89 6.11
C LYS A 209 7.06 5.60 6.80
N GLY A 210 7.90 4.79 6.13
CA GLY A 210 8.42 3.54 6.66
C GLY A 210 7.53 2.33 6.39
N ALA A 211 6.50 2.43 5.54
CA ALA A 211 5.78 1.24 5.09
C ALA A 211 6.62 0.48 4.06
N VAL A 212 6.55 -0.84 4.12
CA VAL A 212 7.42 -1.74 3.36
C VAL A 212 6.58 -2.73 2.56
N SER A 213 6.89 -2.86 1.28
CA SER A 213 6.47 -3.99 0.46
C SER A 213 7.66 -4.85 0.14
N THR A 214 7.49 -6.18 0.14
CA THR A 214 8.57 -7.13 -0.16
C THR A 214 8.10 -8.13 -1.21
N GLU A 215 8.93 -8.34 -2.24
CA GLU A 215 8.72 -9.36 -3.26
C GLU A 215 9.89 -10.34 -3.29
N VAL A 216 9.58 -11.63 -3.26
CA VAL A 216 10.57 -12.71 -3.35
C VAL A 216 10.76 -13.09 -4.82
N TRP A 217 12.01 -13.12 -5.27
CA TRP A 217 12.35 -13.47 -6.64
C TRP A 217 13.10 -14.79 -6.73
N GLY A 218 13.03 -15.41 -7.91
CA GLY A 218 13.73 -16.64 -8.24
C GLY A 218 14.42 -16.55 -9.58
N LEU A 219 15.74 -16.85 -9.62
CA LEU A 219 16.57 -16.83 -10.81
C LEU A 219 17.20 -18.20 -11.05
N MET A 220 16.98 -18.78 -12.23
CA MET A 220 17.64 -20.01 -12.63
C MET A 220 18.98 -19.68 -13.32
N VAL A 221 20.07 -20.17 -12.74
CA VAL A 221 21.41 -20.05 -13.35
C VAL A 221 21.75 -21.37 -14.04
N VAL A 222 21.94 -21.31 -15.36
CA VAL A 222 22.24 -22.48 -16.20
C VAL A 222 23.71 -22.49 -16.63
N SER A 223 24.34 -23.64 -16.54
CA SER A 223 25.74 -23.78 -16.97
C SER A 223 25.92 -23.84 -18.48
N ARG A 224 24.88 -24.30 -19.21
CA ARG A 224 24.88 -24.40 -20.68
C ARG A 224 23.47 -24.25 -21.21
N THR A 225 23.34 -23.55 -22.34
CA THR A 225 22.09 -23.51 -23.13
C THR A 225 22.31 -24.32 -24.39
N PHE A 226 21.45 -25.28 -24.61
CA PHE A 226 21.45 -26.04 -25.85
C PHE A 226 20.31 -25.55 -26.72
N ASN A 227 20.63 -25.08 -27.91
CA ASN A 227 19.62 -24.86 -28.95
C ASN A 227 19.49 -26.15 -29.76
N VAL A 228 18.47 -26.94 -29.48
CA VAL A 228 18.22 -28.19 -30.16
C VAL A 228 17.34 -27.88 -31.36
N VAL A 229 17.97 -27.86 -32.56
CA VAL A 229 17.25 -27.81 -33.81
C VAL A 229 16.99 -29.24 -34.23
N TRP A 230 15.73 -29.61 -34.29
CA TRP A 230 15.30 -30.93 -34.71
C TRP A 230 15.19 -30.94 -36.26
N GLU A 231 16.05 -31.69 -36.93
CA GLU A 231 15.90 -32.00 -38.33
C GLU A 231 15.36 -33.44 -38.48
N GLU A 232 14.27 -33.61 -39.21
CA GLU A 232 13.72 -34.94 -39.49
C GLU A 232 14.65 -35.68 -40.45
N GLN A 233 15.40 -36.65 -39.95
CA GLN A 233 15.96 -37.71 -40.75
C GLN A 233 15.30 -39.02 -40.33
N HIS A 234 14.59 -39.63 -41.30
CA HIS A 234 13.98 -40.94 -41.09
C HIS A 234 15.05 -42.02 -41.10
N LEU A 235 15.46 -42.45 -39.94
CA LEU A 235 16.18 -43.71 -39.76
C LEU A 235 15.30 -44.59 -38.86
N GLU A 236 14.70 -45.60 -39.45
CA GLU A 236 13.89 -46.57 -38.72
C GLU A 236 14.79 -47.71 -38.22
N PHE A 237 14.86 -47.83 -36.92
CA PHE A 237 15.45 -49.01 -36.27
C PHE A 237 14.35 -49.75 -35.51
N GLU A 238 14.10 -50.97 -35.90
CA GLU A 238 13.23 -51.85 -35.14
C GLU A 238 14.05 -52.76 -34.25
N TRP A 239 13.80 -52.67 -32.96
CA TRP A 239 14.25 -53.66 -31.99
C TRP A 239 13.04 -54.30 -31.34
N SER A 240 13.04 -55.63 -31.27
CA SER A 240 12.05 -56.37 -30.56
C SER A 240 12.78 -57.33 -29.58
N GLY A 241 12.47 -57.21 -28.32
CA GLY A 241 13.11 -58.05 -27.28
C GLY A 241 12.44 -57.87 -25.93
N TYR A 242 12.90 -58.63 -24.99
CA TYR A 242 12.43 -58.55 -23.61
C TYR A 242 13.54 -57.96 -22.76
N LEU A 243 13.19 -56.98 -21.90
CA LEU A 243 14.09 -56.45 -20.89
C LEU A 243 13.54 -56.81 -19.48
N GLU A 244 14.36 -57.40 -18.68
CA GLU A 244 14.03 -57.61 -17.27
C GLU A 244 14.16 -56.31 -16.47
N GLN A 245 13.49 -56.24 -15.33
CA GLN A 245 13.54 -55.07 -14.48
C GLN A 245 14.98 -54.71 -14.10
N GLY A 246 15.39 -53.48 -14.38
CA GLY A 246 16.76 -53.00 -14.12
C GLY A 246 17.75 -53.27 -15.28
N GLN A 247 17.31 -53.88 -16.35
CA GLN A 247 18.12 -53.98 -17.57
C GLN A 247 17.92 -52.79 -18.47
N SER A 248 18.96 -52.47 -19.25
CA SER A 248 18.93 -51.45 -20.30
C SER A 248 19.39 -52.07 -21.62
N HIS A 249 18.79 -51.61 -22.69
CA HIS A 249 19.23 -51.91 -24.05
C HIS A 249 19.80 -50.64 -24.68
N GLU A 250 21.06 -50.71 -25.09
CA GLU A 250 21.75 -49.60 -25.73
C GLU A 250 21.73 -49.79 -27.25
N ILE A 251 21.19 -48.82 -27.94
CA ILE A 251 21.24 -48.75 -29.42
C ILE A 251 22.31 -47.74 -29.77
N ILE A 252 23.43 -48.23 -30.26
CA ILE A 252 24.52 -47.37 -30.73
C ILE A 252 24.29 -47.06 -32.19
N HIS A 253 24.13 -45.78 -32.50
CA HIS A 253 24.09 -45.29 -33.86
C HIS A 253 25.30 -44.40 -34.11
N GLU A 254 26.10 -44.78 -35.09
CA GLU A 254 27.19 -43.93 -35.58
C GLU A 254 26.65 -43.09 -36.79
N PRO A 255 26.40 -41.80 -36.56
CA PRO A 255 26.02 -40.93 -37.68
C PRO A 255 27.18 -40.86 -38.67
N GLY A 256 26.88 -40.83 -39.97
CA GLY A 256 27.88 -40.70 -41.00
C GLY A 256 28.81 -39.51 -40.82
N ALA A 257 30.01 -39.55 -41.37
CA ALA A 257 31.08 -38.61 -41.17
C ALA A 257 30.62 -37.14 -41.23
N GLY A 258 30.74 -36.42 -40.13
CA GLY A 258 30.40 -35.00 -40.02
C GLY A 258 29.04 -34.71 -39.38
N ALA A 259 28.23 -35.71 -39.08
CA ALA A 259 26.96 -35.50 -38.39
C ALA A 259 27.18 -35.41 -36.87
N ARG A 260 26.71 -34.34 -36.23
CA ARG A 260 26.67 -34.18 -34.80
C ARG A 260 25.25 -34.28 -34.32
N VAL A 261 24.97 -35.32 -33.62
CA VAL A 261 23.71 -35.65 -33.00
C VAL A 261 22.46 -35.00 -33.59
N MET A 262 21.64 -35.86 -33.92
CA MET A 262 20.37 -35.59 -34.54
C MET A 262 19.25 -36.00 -33.60
N GLN A 263 18.09 -35.80 -34.03
CA GLN A 263 16.90 -36.21 -33.35
C GLN A 263 16.83 -37.74 -33.26
N VAL A 264 16.52 -38.24 -32.07
CA VAL A 264 16.08 -39.62 -31.91
C VAL A 264 14.60 -39.61 -31.54
N ASN A 265 13.75 -40.02 -32.46
CA ASN A 265 12.37 -40.36 -32.13
C ASN A 265 12.34 -41.82 -31.69
N ALA A 266 12.19 -42.08 -30.40
CA ALA A 266 12.01 -43.44 -29.92
C ALA A 266 10.51 -43.64 -29.60
N THR A 267 9.88 -44.55 -30.30
CA THR A 267 8.53 -45.01 -29.97
C THR A 267 8.65 -46.34 -29.24
N LEU A 268 8.33 -46.36 -27.96
CA LEU A 268 8.25 -47.59 -27.21
C LEU A 268 6.82 -48.10 -27.22
N THR A 269 6.59 -49.22 -27.88
CA THR A 269 5.29 -49.89 -27.84
C THR A 269 5.39 -51.09 -26.89
N LEU A 270 4.71 -51.01 -25.76
CA LEU A 270 4.63 -52.10 -24.79
C LEU A 270 3.35 -52.87 -25.01
N ALA A 271 3.46 -54.20 -25.05
CA ALA A 271 2.28 -55.06 -25.01
C ALA A 271 1.57 -54.88 -23.66
N ARG A 272 0.25 -54.73 -23.71
CA ARG A 272 -0.57 -54.43 -22.49
C ARG A 272 -0.42 -55.48 -21.40
N ASP A 273 -0.10 -56.68 -21.79
CA ASP A 273 0.02 -57.85 -20.88
C ASP A 273 1.36 -57.88 -20.12
N LEU A 274 2.31 -57.02 -20.49
CA LEU A 274 3.65 -56.93 -19.87
C LEU A 274 3.76 -55.75 -18.89
N LEU A 275 2.73 -54.96 -18.77
CA LEU A 275 2.72 -53.88 -17.75
C LEU A 275 2.35 -54.47 -16.41
N PRO A 276 3.18 -54.28 -15.36
CA PRO A 276 2.78 -54.65 -14.01
C PRO A 276 1.53 -53.86 -13.64
N MET A 277 0.56 -54.49 -12.99
CA MET A 277 -0.71 -53.93 -12.63
C MET A 277 -0.65 -52.73 -11.64
N GLN A 278 0.53 -52.38 -11.18
CA GLN A 278 0.80 -51.24 -10.31
C GLN A 278 2.12 -50.60 -10.65
N TRP A 279 2.05 -49.39 -11.14
CA TRP A 279 3.16 -48.46 -11.06
C TRP A 279 3.03 -47.69 -9.74
N PRO A 280 4.12 -47.46 -9.00
CA PRO A 280 4.11 -46.64 -7.79
C PRO A 280 3.77 -45.18 -8.05
#